data_d874503a66074825dda98ce84ab8642c
#
_entry.id   d874503a66074825dda98ce84ab8642c
#
_cell.length_a   1.000
_cell.length_b   1.000
_cell.length_c   1.000
_cell.angle_alpha   90.00
_cell.angle_beta   90.00
_cell.angle_gamma   90.00
#
_symmetry.space_group_name_H-M   'P 1'
#
loop_
_entity.id
_entity.type
_entity.pdbx_description
1 polymer ?
#
loop_
_entity_poly.entity_id
_entity_poly.type
_entity_poly.pdbx_seq_one_letter_code
_entity_poly.pdbx_strand_id
1 'polypeptide(L)' 'MMKFIMMIKVCSALYGTCMPEFQHKVVFDNWYDCAQYGLIETKSLMTEVGPEVVNRDKITVSFVCKPVSET' A
#
# COMPACT_ATOMS: atom_id res chain seq x y z
N MET A 1 -2.56 6.69 -23.34
CA MET A 1 -1.87 5.58 -22.69
C MET A 1 -2.28 5.48 -21.23
N MET A 2 -2.48 4.27 -20.73
CA MET A 2 -2.96 4.08 -19.37
C MET A 2 -1.80 4.05 -18.38
N LYS A 3 -1.97 4.74 -17.28
CA LYS A 3 -1.02 4.72 -16.17
C LYS A 3 -1.70 4.09 -14.97
N PHE A 4 -0.91 3.74 -13.98
CA PHE A 4 -1.41 3.13 -12.75
C PHE A 4 -0.94 3.91 -11.54
N ILE A 5 -1.84 4.06 -10.58
CA ILE A 5 -1.50 4.65 -9.29
C ILE A 5 -1.62 3.57 -8.22
N MET A 6 -0.89 3.75 -7.14
CA MET A 6 -0.92 2.81 -6.02
C MET A 6 -1.60 3.47 -4.83
N MET A 7 -2.63 2.81 -4.31
CA MET A 7 -3.29 3.22 -3.09
C MET A 7 -2.87 2.28 -1.97
N ILE A 8 -2.49 2.84 -0.85
CA ILE A 8 -1.98 2.06 0.30
C ILE A 8 -2.94 2.22 1.46
N LYS A 9 -3.17 1.13 2.17
CA LYS A 9 -4.07 1.11 3.31
C LYS A 9 -3.42 0.35 4.47
N VAL A 10 -3.48 0.94 5.66
CA VAL A 10 -2.96 0.34 6.88
C VAL A 10 -4.14 0.03 7.79
N CYS A 11 -4.23 -1.23 8.22
CA CYS A 11 -5.35 -1.69 9.04
C CYS A 11 -4.84 -2.37 10.31
N SER A 12 -5.67 -2.32 11.35
CA SER A 12 -5.45 -3.09 12.57
C SER A 12 -6.52 -4.17 12.65
N ALA A 13 -6.09 -5.43 12.58
CA ALA A 13 -7.03 -6.55 12.73
C ALA A 13 -7.55 -6.65 14.15
N LEU A 14 -6.74 -6.21 15.13
CA LEU A 14 -7.14 -6.24 16.53
C LEU A 14 -8.33 -5.33 16.81
N TYR A 15 -8.30 -4.12 16.27
CA TYR A 15 -9.37 -3.14 16.49
C TYR A 15 -10.41 -3.14 15.38
N GLY A 16 -10.17 -3.87 14.30
CA GLY A 16 -11.07 -3.93 13.17
C GLY A 16 -11.23 -2.61 12.43
N THR A 17 -10.20 -1.78 12.46
CA THR A 17 -10.24 -0.46 11.83
C THR A 17 -9.07 -0.26 10.87
N CYS A 18 -9.28 0.61 9.90
CA CYS A 18 -8.27 0.97 8.93
C CYS A 18 -8.10 2.48 8.88
N MET A 19 -6.87 2.91 8.61
CA MET A 19 -6.62 4.31 8.31
C MET A 19 -7.14 4.60 6.89
N PRO A 20 -7.47 5.85 6.58
CA PRO A 20 -7.86 6.19 5.21
C PRO A 20 -6.78 5.83 4.22
N GLU A 21 -7.20 5.35 3.05
CA GLU A 21 -6.25 5.05 1.98
C GLU A 21 -5.50 6.31 1.58
N PHE A 22 -4.24 6.15 1.23
CA PHE A 22 -3.48 7.26 0.68
C PHE A 22 -2.79 6.82 -0.60
N GLN A 23 -2.60 7.77 -1.50
CA GLN A 23 -1.99 7.52 -2.80
C GLN A 23 -0.48 7.67 -2.70
N HIS A 24 0.24 6.67 -3.21
CA HIS A 24 1.68 6.78 -3.36
C HIS A 24 1.98 7.79 -4.47
N LYS A 25 3.02 8.57 -4.30
CA LYS A 25 3.32 9.67 -5.24
C LYS A 25 3.86 9.20 -6.59
N VAL A 26 4.32 7.96 -6.69
CA VAL A 26 4.87 7.43 -7.94
C VAL A 26 3.73 6.94 -8.82
N VAL A 27 3.80 7.26 -10.11
CA VAL A 27 2.88 6.79 -11.13
C VAL A 27 3.62 5.76 -11.97
N PHE A 28 2.96 4.65 -12.27
CA PHE A 28 3.60 3.51 -12.94
C PHE A 28 3.08 3.36 -14.35
N ASP A 29 3.93 2.90 -15.24
CA ASP A 29 3.59 2.74 -16.66
C ASP A 29 2.85 1.44 -16.94
N ASN A 30 2.97 0.45 -16.05
CA ASN A 30 2.32 -0.84 -16.24
C ASN A 30 1.97 -1.47 -14.88
N TRP A 31 1.12 -2.48 -14.93
CA TRP A 31 0.63 -3.16 -13.74
C TRP A 31 1.76 -3.90 -13.01
N TYR A 32 2.64 -4.54 -13.77
CA TYR A 32 3.73 -5.33 -13.19
C TYR A 32 4.61 -4.47 -12.27
N ASP A 33 5.00 -3.31 -12.77
CA ASP A 33 5.85 -2.40 -11.99
C ASP A 33 5.14 -1.90 -10.74
N CYS A 34 3.87 -1.57 -10.87
CA CYS A 34 3.06 -1.13 -9.73
C CYS A 34 2.98 -2.23 -8.67
N ALA A 35 2.69 -3.45 -9.10
CA ALA A 35 2.57 -4.59 -8.19
C ALA A 35 3.88 -4.91 -7.48
N GLN A 36 4.98 -4.91 -8.22
CA GLN A 36 6.29 -5.19 -7.63
C GLN A 36 6.67 -4.13 -6.60
N TYR A 37 6.47 -2.88 -6.96
CA TYR A 37 6.78 -1.79 -6.06
C TYR A 37 5.89 -1.83 -4.82
N GLY A 38 4.63 -2.20 -5.01
CA GLY A 38 3.68 -2.30 -3.89
C GLY A 38 4.11 -3.34 -2.86
N LEU A 39 4.60 -4.47 -3.32
CA LEU A 39 5.10 -5.50 -2.41
C LEU A 39 6.29 -5.00 -1.59
N ILE A 40 7.21 -4.30 -2.23
CA ILE A 40 8.38 -3.74 -1.56
C ILE A 40 7.95 -2.65 -0.57
N GLU A 41 7.05 -1.77 -0.99
CA GLU A 41 6.61 -0.65 -0.18
C GLU A 41 5.85 -1.10 1.06
N THR A 42 4.96 -2.09 0.92
CA THR A 42 4.21 -2.59 2.06
C THR A 42 5.12 -3.27 3.07
N LYS A 43 6.11 -4.01 2.60
CA LYS A 43 7.10 -4.62 3.48
C LYS A 43 7.90 -3.54 4.21
N SER A 44 8.30 -2.51 3.50
CA SER A 44 9.07 -1.41 4.07
C SER A 44 8.28 -0.69 5.17
N LEU A 45 6.99 -0.43 4.92
CA LEU A 45 6.14 0.20 5.91
C LEU A 45 5.99 -0.64 7.17
N MET A 46 5.82 -1.96 7.01
CA MET A 46 5.74 -2.84 8.17
C MET A 46 7.04 -2.83 8.96
N THR A 47 8.17 -2.76 8.26
CA THR A 47 9.48 -2.70 8.91
C THR A 47 9.63 -1.41 9.71
N GLU A 48 9.16 -0.30 9.15
CA GLU A 48 9.21 1.00 9.84
C GLU A 48 8.33 1.03 11.08
N VAL A 49 7.14 0.45 11.00
CA VAL A 49 6.24 0.36 12.16
C VAL A 49 6.89 -0.50 13.25
N GLY A 50 7.56 -1.57 12.84
CA GLY A 50 8.32 -2.42 13.74
C GLY A 50 7.52 -3.60 14.26
N PRO A 51 8.23 -4.69 14.64
CA PRO A 51 7.57 -5.94 15.02
C PRO A 51 6.72 -5.81 16.30
N GLU A 52 7.12 -4.93 17.19
CA GLU A 52 6.40 -4.77 18.46
C GLU A 52 4.98 -4.27 18.24
N VAL A 53 4.83 -3.18 17.47
CA VAL A 53 3.53 -2.61 17.18
C VAL A 53 2.73 -3.49 16.24
N VAL A 54 3.40 -4.03 15.22
CA VAL A 54 2.75 -4.94 14.26
C VAL A 54 2.12 -6.13 14.97
N ASN A 55 2.86 -6.74 15.89
CA ASN A 55 2.37 -7.90 16.63
C ASN A 55 1.29 -7.52 17.65
N ARG A 56 1.46 -6.40 18.32
CA ARG A 56 0.51 -5.97 19.34
C ARG A 56 -0.84 -5.62 18.74
N ASP A 57 -0.85 -4.82 17.69
CA ASP A 57 -2.07 -4.29 17.10
C ASP A 57 -2.54 -5.09 15.88
N LYS A 58 -1.78 -6.12 15.50
CA LYS A 58 -2.09 -6.94 14.33
C LYS A 58 -2.20 -6.08 13.07
N ILE A 59 -1.16 -5.32 12.82
CA ILE A 59 -1.12 -4.39 11.69
C ILE A 59 -0.97 -5.14 10.38
N THR A 60 -1.78 -4.76 9.40
CA THR A 60 -1.69 -5.28 8.04
C THR A 60 -1.58 -4.09 7.09
N VAL A 61 -0.62 -4.14 6.19
CA VAL A 61 -0.47 -3.13 5.16
C VAL A 61 -0.81 -3.76 3.82
N SER A 62 -1.69 -3.11 3.07
CA SER A 62 -2.10 -3.61 1.77
C SER A 62 -2.03 -2.48 0.75
N PHE A 63 -2.00 -2.88 -0.52
CA PHE A 63 -2.00 -1.93 -1.61
C PHE A 63 -2.89 -2.41 -2.74
N VAL A 64 -3.31 -1.48 -3.56
CA VAL A 64 -4.04 -1.78 -4.79
C VAL A 64 -3.54 -0.86 -5.88
N CYS A 65 -3.40 -1.40 -7.08
CA CYS A 65 -3.03 -0.63 -8.26
C CYS A 65 -4.29 -0.30 -9.02
N LYS A 66 -4.49 0.98 -9.33
CA LYS A 66 -5.68 1.44 -10.05
C LYS A 66 -5.28 2.10 -11.35
N PRO A 67 -5.95 1.78 -12.46
CA PRO A 67 -5.68 2.46 -13.71
C PRO A 67 -6.19 3.89 -13.68
N VAL A 68 -5.42 4.80 -14.27
CA VAL A 68 -5.84 6.17 -14.46
C VAL A 68 -5.61 6.54 -15.92
N SER A 69 -6.58 7.24 -16.47
CA SER A 69 -6.49 7.69 -17.84
C SER A 69 -5.68 8.97 -17.91
N GLU A 70 -4.70 8.97 -18.80
CA GLU A 70 -3.92 10.19 -19.04
C GLU A 70 -4.47 10.88 -20.27
N THR A 71 -4.77 12.16 -20.14
CA THR A 71 -5.25 12.95 -21.28
C THR A 71 -4.18 13.93 -21.73
#